data_58878ad38971ef306ea9362a4d9ae2fe
#
_entry.id   58878ad38971ef306ea9362a4d9ae2fe
#
_cell.length_a   1.000
_cell.length_b   1.000
_cell.length_c   1.000
_cell.angle_alpha   90.00
_cell.angle_beta   90.00
_cell.angle_gamma   90.00
#
_symmetry.space_group_name_H-M   'P 1'
#
loop_
_entity.id
_entity.type
_entity.pdbx_description
1 polymer ?
#
loop_
_entity_poly.entity_id
_entity_poly.type
_entity_poly.pdbx_seq_one_letter_code
_entity_poly.pdbx_strand_id
1 'polypeptide(L)'
;MSTSFDFFNDTKAKMPHLAFLRMKEAVLGKRYDLSVAIVGTSKMRELNRRWRDKDKPTDILSFPLSETEGEIYINPTEAKKEAKKFNRTYDNFILFLFIHGLVHLKGYEHGVIMESIEQRFRKKFGV
;
A
#
# COMPACT_ATOMS: atom_id res chain seq x y z
N MET A 1 25.42 1.42 2.68
CA MET A 1 24.12 1.66 3.31
C MET A 1 23.02 0.97 2.60
N SER A 2 22.35 0.15 3.29
CA SER A 2 21.22 -0.53 2.70
C SER A 2 20.02 0.38 2.63
N THR A 3 19.21 0.18 1.64
CA THR A 3 17.86 0.70 1.65
C THR A 3 17.04 -0.11 2.62
N SER A 4 16.14 0.53 3.29
CA SER A 4 15.24 -0.17 4.17
C SER A 4 13.94 -0.46 3.46
N PHE A 5 13.73 -1.73 3.20
CA PHE A 5 12.44 -2.21 2.73
C PHE A 5 12.17 -3.50 3.49
N ASP A 6 11.38 -3.38 4.56
CA ASP A 6 11.01 -4.52 5.37
C ASP A 6 9.64 -5.00 4.93
N PHE A 7 9.51 -6.31 4.78
CA PHE A 7 8.28 -6.91 4.31
C PHE A 7 7.90 -8.07 5.22
N PHE A 8 6.73 -7.97 5.83
CA PHE A 8 6.19 -8.96 6.76
C PHE A 8 4.85 -9.45 6.28
N ASN A 9 4.66 -10.75 6.23
CA ASN A 9 3.39 -11.32 5.81
C ASN A 9 2.90 -12.30 6.88
N ASP A 10 1.91 -11.86 7.66
CA ASP A 10 1.29 -12.68 8.70
C ASP A 10 0.10 -13.47 8.18
N THR A 11 -0.06 -13.57 6.87
CA THR A 11 -1.17 -14.28 6.25
C THR A 11 -0.64 -15.36 5.34
N LYS A 12 -1.56 -16.16 4.76
CA LYS A 12 -1.18 -17.18 3.77
C LYS A 12 -1.29 -16.65 2.34
N ALA A 13 -1.69 -15.40 2.17
CA ALA A 13 -1.83 -14.79 0.85
C ALA A 13 -0.45 -14.56 0.22
N LYS A 14 -0.35 -14.80 -1.07
CA LYS A 14 0.86 -14.51 -1.82
C LYS A 14 0.88 -13.04 -2.18
N MET A 15 2.05 -12.42 -2.09
CA MET A 15 2.22 -11.00 -2.40
C MET A 15 3.39 -10.81 -3.37
N PRO A 16 3.27 -9.83 -4.28
CA PRO A 16 4.31 -9.59 -5.28
C PRO A 16 5.47 -8.77 -4.69
N HIS A 17 6.26 -9.40 -3.85
CA HIS A 17 7.33 -8.75 -3.08
C HIS A 17 8.29 -7.96 -3.95
N LEU A 18 8.75 -8.56 -5.05
CA LEU A 18 9.71 -7.89 -5.94
C LEU A 18 9.08 -6.68 -6.63
N ALA A 19 7.83 -6.80 -7.07
CA ALA A 19 7.13 -5.68 -7.67
C ALA A 19 6.97 -4.54 -6.66
N PHE A 20 6.66 -4.87 -5.41
CA PHE A 20 6.56 -3.88 -4.34
C PHE A 20 7.87 -3.12 -4.16
N LEU A 21 8.99 -3.83 -4.14
CA LEU A 21 10.30 -3.19 -4.01
C LEU A 21 10.57 -2.23 -5.17
N ARG A 22 10.30 -2.66 -6.39
CA ARG A 22 10.49 -1.83 -7.59
C ARG A 22 9.61 -0.60 -7.57
N MET A 23 8.36 -0.75 -7.16
CA MET A 23 7.42 0.37 -7.05
C MET A 23 7.87 1.35 -5.96
N LYS A 24 8.28 0.82 -4.81
CA LYS A 24 8.80 1.65 -3.73
C LYS A 24 9.97 2.51 -4.21
N GLU A 25 10.91 1.91 -4.92
CA GLU A 25 12.07 2.64 -5.41
C GLU A 25 11.69 3.69 -6.45
N ALA A 26 10.71 3.39 -7.31
CA ALA A 26 10.27 4.34 -8.33
C ALA A 26 9.53 5.53 -7.74
N VAL A 27 8.69 5.31 -6.74
CA VAL A 27 7.84 6.37 -6.17
C VAL A 27 8.55 7.14 -5.05
N LEU A 28 9.16 6.44 -4.13
CA LEU A 28 9.74 7.03 -2.91
C LEU A 28 11.26 7.15 -2.96
N GLY A 29 11.90 6.38 -3.82
CA GLY A 29 13.35 6.34 -3.89
C GLY A 29 13.96 5.25 -3.01
N LYS A 30 15.22 4.94 -3.27
CA LYS A 30 15.91 3.86 -2.59
C LYS A 30 16.17 4.15 -1.12
N ARG A 31 16.33 5.43 -0.78
CA ARG A 31 16.67 5.84 0.58
C ARG A 31 15.50 5.92 1.53
N TYR A 32 14.28 5.87 1.00
CA TYR A 32 13.10 5.88 1.85
C TYR A 32 13.01 4.56 2.62
N ASP A 33 12.76 4.65 3.91
CA ASP A 33 12.66 3.50 4.80
C ASP A 33 11.19 3.08 4.90
N LEU A 34 10.82 2.02 4.18
CA LEU A 34 9.44 1.56 4.12
C LEU A 34 9.29 0.19 4.76
N SER A 35 8.32 0.07 5.65
CA SER A 35 7.88 -1.21 6.18
C SER A 35 6.51 -1.55 5.59
N VAL A 36 6.36 -2.75 5.07
CA VAL A 36 5.09 -3.24 4.54
C VAL A 36 4.69 -4.48 5.33
N ALA A 37 3.50 -4.47 5.88
CA ALA A 37 2.97 -5.61 6.62
C ALA A 37 1.65 -6.07 6.01
N ILE A 38 1.58 -7.35 5.71
CA ILE A 38 0.34 -7.99 5.24
C ILE A 38 -0.29 -8.62 6.47
N VAL A 39 -1.48 -8.17 6.82
CA VAL A 39 -2.12 -8.50 8.09
C VAL A 39 -3.51 -9.06 7.90
N GLY A 40 -3.96 -9.85 8.86
CA GLY A 40 -5.30 -10.41 8.86
C GLY A 40 -6.35 -9.36 9.23
N THR A 41 -7.61 -9.77 9.08
CA THR A 41 -8.76 -8.87 9.26
C THR A 41 -8.86 -8.27 10.65
N SER A 42 -8.65 -9.07 11.69
CA SER A 42 -8.72 -8.58 13.08
C SER A 42 -7.68 -7.52 13.36
N LYS A 43 -6.46 -7.74 12.90
CA LYS A 43 -5.37 -6.77 13.08
C LYS A 43 -5.64 -5.49 12.31
N MET A 44 -6.13 -5.61 11.09
CA MET A 44 -6.46 -4.44 10.28
C MET A 44 -7.57 -3.61 10.91
N ARG A 45 -8.62 -4.27 11.44
CA ARG A 45 -9.70 -3.59 12.14
C ARG A 45 -9.18 -2.84 13.35
N GLU A 46 -8.29 -3.48 14.13
CA GLU A 46 -7.70 -2.85 15.31
C GLU A 46 -6.90 -1.61 14.94
N LEU A 47 -6.07 -1.69 13.88
CA LEU A 47 -5.27 -0.57 13.40
C LEU A 47 -6.16 0.58 12.92
N ASN A 48 -7.20 0.26 12.17
CA ASN A 48 -8.11 1.26 11.62
C ASN A 48 -8.89 1.95 12.74
N ARG A 49 -9.33 1.20 13.73
CA ARG A 49 -10.02 1.75 14.91
C ARG A 49 -9.08 2.66 15.70
N ARG A 50 -7.87 2.20 15.94
CA ARG A 50 -6.91 2.90 16.80
C ARG A 50 -6.39 4.19 16.16
N TRP A 51 -6.11 4.16 14.88
CA TRP A 51 -5.41 5.26 14.19
C TRP A 51 -6.29 6.09 13.27
N ARG A 52 -7.46 5.59 12.89
CA ARG A 52 -8.39 6.30 11.99
C ARG A 52 -9.78 6.46 12.61
N ASP A 53 -9.98 5.95 13.81
CA ASP A 53 -11.26 6.02 14.52
C ASP A 53 -12.40 5.37 13.74
N LYS A 54 -12.10 4.28 13.05
CA LYS A 54 -13.07 3.50 12.28
C LYS A 54 -13.03 2.05 12.73
N ASP A 55 -14.10 1.57 13.34
CA ASP A 55 -14.17 0.21 13.88
C ASP A 55 -14.60 -0.80 12.81
N LYS A 56 -13.77 -0.92 11.79
CA LYS A 56 -13.96 -1.88 10.69
C LYS A 56 -12.63 -2.12 9.98
N PRO A 57 -12.46 -3.27 9.32
CA PRO A 57 -11.26 -3.49 8.53
C PRO A 57 -11.27 -2.62 7.27
N THR A 58 -10.10 -2.40 6.70
CA THR A 58 -9.94 -1.72 5.42
C THR A 58 -8.90 -2.47 4.60
N ASP A 59 -8.81 -2.18 3.31
CA ASP A 59 -7.88 -2.86 2.42
C ASP A 59 -6.43 -2.39 2.61
N ILE A 60 -6.23 -1.10 2.88
CA ILE A 60 -4.89 -0.54 3.06
C ILE A 60 -4.89 0.60 4.06
N LEU A 61 -3.79 0.71 4.80
CA LEU A 61 -3.48 1.85 5.65
C LEU A 61 -2.05 2.27 5.37
N SER A 62 -1.83 3.58 5.21
CA SER A 62 -0.50 4.16 5.00
C SER A 62 -0.24 5.19 6.09
N PHE A 63 0.90 5.06 6.77
CA PHE A 63 1.28 5.94 7.86
C PHE A 63 2.64 6.57 7.58
N PRO A 64 2.70 7.87 7.25
CA PRO A 64 3.99 8.56 7.19
C PRO A 64 4.51 8.76 8.61
N LEU A 65 5.75 8.35 8.85
CA LEU A 65 6.41 8.52 10.15
C LEU A 65 7.35 9.73 10.15
N SER A 66 7.90 10.04 8.98
CA SER A 66 8.74 11.21 8.75
C SER A 66 8.79 11.45 7.24
N GLU A 67 9.60 12.41 6.80
CA GLU A 67 9.79 12.65 5.36
C GLU A 67 10.47 11.48 4.64
N THR A 68 11.19 10.63 5.39
CA THR A 68 11.98 9.55 4.82
C THR A 68 11.59 8.18 5.35
N GLU A 69 10.47 8.08 6.06
CA GLU A 69 10.09 6.83 6.71
C GLU A 69 8.57 6.67 6.75
N GLY A 70 8.08 5.49 6.49
CA GLY A 70 6.63 5.21 6.54
C GLY A 70 6.33 3.74 6.63
N GLU A 71 5.04 3.45 6.83
CA GLU A 71 4.52 2.10 6.94
C GLU A 71 3.27 1.93 6.10
N ILE A 72 3.13 0.75 5.49
CA ILE A 72 1.93 0.36 4.76
C ILE A 72 1.44 -0.97 5.30
N TYR A 73 0.15 -1.06 5.59
CA TYR A 73 -0.53 -2.29 6.00
C TYR A 73 -1.54 -2.65 4.94
N ILE A 74 -1.57 -3.92 4.51
CA ILE A 74 -2.52 -4.42 3.52
C ILE A 74 -3.25 -5.61 4.10
N ASN A 75 -4.57 -5.63 3.93
CA ASN A 75 -5.41 -6.76 4.30
C ASN A 75 -5.91 -7.45 3.04
N PRO A 76 -5.46 -8.69 2.77
CA PRO A 76 -5.84 -9.38 1.53
C PRO A 76 -7.34 -9.65 1.40
N THR A 77 -8.01 -9.94 2.52
CA THR A 77 -9.44 -10.23 2.50
C THR A 77 -10.26 -9.04 2.01
N GLU A 78 -9.99 -7.86 2.57
CA GLU A 78 -10.67 -6.64 2.14
C GLU A 78 -10.27 -6.22 0.74
N ALA A 79 -8.99 -6.40 0.39
CA ALA A 79 -8.51 -6.11 -0.95
C ALA A 79 -9.26 -6.96 -2.00
N LYS A 80 -9.50 -8.23 -1.68
CA LYS A 80 -10.22 -9.12 -2.60
C LYS A 80 -11.64 -8.67 -2.83
N LYS A 81 -12.31 -8.17 -1.80
CA LYS A 81 -13.67 -7.62 -1.91
C LYS A 81 -13.68 -6.35 -2.75
N GLU A 82 -12.73 -5.45 -2.50
CA GLU A 82 -12.66 -4.18 -3.21
C GLU A 82 -12.26 -4.35 -4.68
N ALA A 83 -11.43 -5.33 -4.99
CA ALA A 83 -11.03 -5.61 -6.36
C ALA A 83 -12.25 -5.78 -7.28
N LYS A 84 -13.26 -6.48 -6.80
CA LYS A 84 -14.49 -6.71 -7.57
C LYS A 84 -15.22 -5.39 -7.87
N LYS A 85 -15.25 -4.48 -6.90
CA LYS A 85 -15.90 -3.18 -7.08
C LYS A 85 -15.20 -2.31 -8.11
N PHE A 86 -13.88 -2.46 -8.22
CA PHE A 86 -13.07 -1.71 -9.18
C PHE A 86 -12.91 -2.44 -10.50
N ASN A 87 -13.58 -3.57 -10.66
CA ASN A 87 -13.53 -4.36 -11.89
C ASN A 87 -12.09 -4.76 -12.24
N ARG A 88 -11.32 -5.12 -11.21
CA ARG A 88 -9.92 -5.55 -11.32
C ARG A 88 -9.75 -6.96 -10.80
N THR A 89 -8.73 -7.66 -11.31
CA THR A 89 -8.35 -8.93 -10.69
C THR A 89 -7.74 -8.64 -9.33
N TYR A 90 -7.69 -9.65 -8.46
CA TYR A 90 -7.06 -9.50 -7.16
C TYR A 90 -5.59 -9.06 -7.30
N ASP A 91 -4.83 -9.74 -8.15
CA ASP A 91 -3.40 -9.43 -8.32
C ASP A 91 -3.19 -8.00 -8.81
N ASN A 92 -3.98 -7.57 -9.79
CA ASN A 92 -3.89 -6.20 -10.29
C ASN A 92 -4.27 -5.19 -9.22
N PHE A 93 -5.30 -5.49 -8.43
CA PHE A 93 -5.77 -4.58 -7.39
C PHE A 93 -4.76 -4.42 -6.26
N ILE A 94 -4.06 -5.48 -5.89
CA ILE A 94 -2.99 -5.38 -4.88
C ILE A 94 -1.92 -4.37 -5.33
N LEU A 95 -1.53 -4.42 -6.59
CA LEU A 95 -0.56 -3.46 -7.14
C LEU A 95 -1.15 -2.05 -7.20
N PHE A 96 -2.42 -1.95 -7.58
CA PHE A 96 -3.14 -0.68 -7.60
C PHE A 96 -3.14 -0.03 -6.21
N LEU A 97 -3.47 -0.80 -5.17
CA LEU A 97 -3.47 -0.33 -3.80
C LEU A 97 -2.09 0.11 -3.34
N PHE A 98 -1.09 -0.68 -3.66
CA PHE A 98 0.26 -0.38 -3.21
C PHE A 98 0.77 0.93 -3.81
N ILE A 99 0.53 1.15 -5.09
CA ILE A 99 0.87 2.42 -5.74
C ILE A 99 0.16 3.58 -5.03
N HIS A 100 -1.14 3.42 -4.75
CA HIS A 100 -1.91 4.44 -4.04
C HIS A 100 -1.27 4.78 -2.69
N GLY A 101 -0.91 3.75 -1.92
CA GLY A 101 -0.27 3.94 -0.62
C GLY A 101 1.08 4.64 -0.72
N LEU A 102 1.88 4.29 -1.72
CA LEU A 102 3.19 4.92 -1.92
C LEU A 102 3.06 6.40 -2.27
N VAL A 103 2.14 6.74 -3.16
CA VAL A 103 1.92 8.14 -3.57
C VAL A 103 1.42 8.94 -2.38
N HIS A 104 0.59 8.34 -1.53
CA HIS A 104 0.12 8.97 -0.30
C HIS A 104 1.30 9.26 0.65
N LEU A 105 2.22 8.32 0.81
CA LEU A 105 3.43 8.50 1.64
C LEU A 105 4.35 9.59 1.08
N LYS A 106 4.31 9.84 -0.21
CA LYS A 106 5.08 10.90 -0.83
C LYS A 106 4.56 12.29 -0.46
N GLY A 107 3.40 12.37 0.18
CA GLY A 107 2.87 13.61 0.71
C GLY A 107 1.66 14.17 -0.02
N TYR A 108 1.12 13.45 -0.98
CA TYR A 108 -0.07 13.90 -1.70
C TYR A 108 -1.34 13.49 -0.96
N GLU A 109 -2.33 14.36 -0.99
CA GLU A 109 -3.64 14.07 -0.49
C GLU A 109 -4.58 13.78 -1.65
N HIS A 110 -5.70 13.12 -1.36
CA HIS A 110 -6.68 12.76 -2.38
C HIS A 110 -7.09 13.99 -3.20
N GLY A 111 -7.14 13.82 -4.51
CA GLY A 111 -7.50 14.87 -5.44
C GLY A 111 -6.95 14.63 -6.82
N VAL A 112 -7.12 15.61 -7.69
CA VAL A 112 -6.76 15.49 -9.11
C VAL A 112 -5.26 15.27 -9.30
N ILE A 113 -4.44 15.97 -8.53
CA ILE A 113 -2.97 15.85 -8.66
C ILE A 113 -2.51 14.47 -8.25
N MET A 114 -2.98 13.96 -7.12
CA MET A 114 -2.62 12.63 -6.65
C MET A 114 -3.04 11.56 -7.65
N GLU A 115 -4.27 11.67 -8.18
CA GLU A 115 -4.77 10.72 -9.17
C GLU A 115 -3.92 10.73 -10.44
N SER A 116 -3.50 11.89 -10.87
CA SER A 116 -2.63 12.04 -12.05
C SER A 116 -1.29 11.33 -11.83
N ILE A 117 -0.71 11.47 -10.65
CA ILE A 117 0.57 10.84 -10.31
C ILE A 117 0.40 9.32 -10.21
N GLU A 118 -0.68 8.85 -9.59
CA GLU A 118 -0.97 7.42 -9.51
C GLU A 118 -1.12 6.82 -10.91
N GLN A 119 -1.82 7.50 -11.81
CA GLN A 119 -2.00 7.03 -13.18
C GLN A 119 -0.67 6.88 -13.90
N ARG A 120 0.25 7.81 -13.68
CA ARG A 120 1.58 7.75 -14.29
C ARG A 120 2.32 6.50 -13.83
N PHE A 121 2.29 6.21 -12.54
CA PHE A 121 2.97 5.03 -12.02
C PHE A 121 2.26 3.74 -12.40
N ARG A 122 0.93 3.73 -12.42
CA ARG A 122 0.19 2.56 -12.89
C ARG A 122 0.56 2.24 -14.34
N LYS A 123 0.63 3.25 -15.19
CA LYS A 123 1.02 3.06 -16.58
C LYS A 123 2.44 2.50 -16.69
N LYS A 124 3.36 3.04 -15.89
CA LYS A 124 4.74 2.58 -15.87
C LYS A 124 4.86 1.09 -15.53
N PHE A 125 4.05 0.61 -14.62
CA PHE A 125 4.11 -0.78 -14.14
C PHE A 125 3.06 -1.69 -14.76
N GLY A 126 2.27 -1.22 -15.69
CA GLY A 126 1.27 -2.04 -16.37
C GLY A 126 0.08 -2.42 -15.49
N VAL A 127 -0.30 -1.55 -14.61
CA VAL A 127 -1.38 -1.82 -13.64
C VAL A 127 -2.71 -1.18 -14.05
#